data_70299ff296da3c004c282b7c9915ae1e
#
_entry.id   70299ff296da3c004c282b7c9915ae1e
#
_cell.length_a   1.000
_cell.length_b   1.000
_cell.length_c   1.000
_cell.angle_alpha   90.00
_cell.angle_beta   90.00
_cell.angle_gamma   90.00
#
_symmetry.space_group_name_H-M   'P 1'
#
loop_
_entity.id
_entity.type
_entity.pdbx_description
1 polymer ?
#
loop_
_entity_poly.entity_id
_entity_poly.type
_entity_poly.pdbx_seq_one_letter_code
_entity_poly.pdbx_strand_id
1 'polypeptide(L)'
;IKRKKLDIKSSNLFGDNWKDELTNEDKKNIEEYFNKFLSFKEKIGFISFIVGGKELNLKFNGKKNKGISFEVPRKSLITACKYKIFDDLLIGNFMKTKLYNLQTLYDPNANFNLSICKVGDNGQAYTEEEIGKYKKFYAKKMGKEYFIELFSASSKDHFKYFFKNYQKSKYYNHFKKAYYYLFK
;
A
#
# COMPACT_ATOMS: atom_id res chain seq x y z
N ILE A 1 26.07 19.20 -4.36
CA ILE A 1 26.04 18.61 -3.01
C ILE A 1 26.45 17.13 -3.17
N LYS A 2 27.67 16.76 -2.75
CA LYS A 2 28.08 15.34 -2.72
C LYS A 2 27.25 14.63 -1.66
N ARG A 3 26.36 13.75 -2.08
CA ARG A 3 25.62 12.88 -1.15
C ARG A 3 26.62 11.95 -0.46
N LYS A 4 26.69 12.01 0.86
CA LYS A 4 27.46 11.06 1.66
C LYS A 4 26.87 9.67 1.41
N LYS A 5 27.73 8.71 1.01
CA LYS A 5 27.30 7.31 0.86
C LYS A 5 26.86 6.84 2.25
N LEU A 6 25.61 6.47 2.39
CA LEU A 6 25.11 5.91 3.65
C LEU A 6 25.76 4.54 3.83
N ASP A 7 26.43 4.32 4.96
CA ASP A 7 26.91 3.00 5.36
C ASP A 7 25.69 2.10 5.61
N ILE A 8 25.49 1.13 4.72
CA ILE A 8 24.44 0.13 4.90
C ILE A 8 24.89 -0.78 6.04
N LYS A 9 24.28 -0.61 7.19
CA LYS A 9 24.51 -1.46 8.35
C LYS A 9 24.02 -2.87 8.09
N SER A 10 24.73 -3.88 8.62
CA SER A 10 24.29 -5.27 8.52
C SER A 10 22.92 -5.48 9.14
N SER A 11 22.04 -6.27 8.48
CA SER A 11 20.73 -6.65 9.01
C SER A 11 20.77 -7.26 10.42
N ASN A 12 21.87 -7.90 10.78
CA ASN A 12 22.08 -8.47 12.11
C ASN A 12 22.08 -7.42 13.23
N LEU A 13 22.43 -6.16 12.93
CA LEU A 13 22.38 -5.06 13.88
C LEU A 13 20.96 -4.65 14.27
N PHE A 14 19.98 -5.01 13.44
CA PHE A 14 18.57 -4.71 13.68
C PHE A 14 17.80 -5.89 14.27
N GLY A 15 18.51 -6.98 14.64
CA GLY A 15 17.90 -8.16 15.23
C GLY A 15 16.97 -8.94 14.28
N ASP A 16 17.05 -8.69 12.97
CA ASP A 16 16.28 -9.38 11.95
C ASP A 16 17.19 -10.05 10.92
N ASN A 17 16.88 -11.30 10.59
CA ASN A 17 17.69 -12.13 9.70
C ASN A 17 16.91 -12.49 8.44
N TRP A 18 17.47 -12.13 7.28
CA TRP A 18 16.87 -12.42 5.97
C TRP A 18 16.85 -13.90 5.59
N LYS A 19 17.56 -14.74 6.34
CA LYS A 19 17.62 -16.19 6.12
C LYS A 19 16.58 -16.98 6.93
N ASP A 20 15.94 -16.32 7.91
CA ASP A 20 14.93 -17.00 8.76
C ASP A 20 13.65 -17.28 7.95
N GLU A 21 13.22 -18.53 7.95
CA GLU A 21 12.02 -18.98 7.26
C GLU A 21 10.76 -18.82 8.13
N LEU A 22 9.60 -18.72 7.48
CA LEU A 22 8.30 -18.71 8.17
C LEU A 22 7.98 -20.07 8.75
N THR A 23 7.53 -20.10 10.01
CA THR A 23 6.89 -21.27 10.62
C THR A 23 5.47 -21.44 10.07
N ASN A 24 4.83 -22.58 10.36
CA ASN A 24 3.43 -22.80 9.97
C ASN A 24 2.48 -21.84 10.70
N GLU A 25 2.77 -21.50 11.94
CA GLU A 25 2.02 -20.50 12.71
C GLU A 25 2.15 -19.09 12.09
N ASP A 26 3.35 -18.71 11.68
CA ASP A 26 3.58 -17.44 11.00
C ASP A 26 2.75 -17.32 9.73
N LYS A 27 2.74 -18.38 8.91
CA LYS A 27 1.96 -18.42 7.66
C LYS A 27 0.48 -18.20 7.94
N LYS A 28 -0.07 -18.91 8.93
CA LYS A 28 -1.47 -18.76 9.33
C LYS A 28 -1.78 -17.33 9.78
N ASN A 29 -0.94 -16.74 10.62
CA ASN A 29 -1.12 -15.37 11.09
C ASN A 29 -1.08 -14.33 9.96
N ILE A 30 -0.18 -14.50 8.98
CA ILE A 30 -0.10 -13.64 7.79
C ILE A 30 -1.38 -13.81 6.95
N GLU A 31 -1.83 -15.02 6.70
CA GLU A 31 -3.06 -15.30 5.96
C GLU A 31 -4.28 -14.68 6.64
N GLU A 32 -4.41 -14.84 7.94
CA GLU A 32 -5.50 -14.26 8.74
C GLU A 32 -5.47 -12.71 8.66
N TYR A 33 -4.29 -12.12 8.75
CA TYR A 33 -4.16 -10.66 8.63
C TYR A 33 -4.61 -10.16 7.26
N PHE A 34 -4.06 -10.70 6.17
CA PHE A 34 -4.38 -10.25 4.82
C PHE A 34 -5.78 -10.64 4.35
N ASN A 35 -6.37 -11.68 4.91
CA ASN A 35 -7.75 -12.06 4.62
C ASN A 35 -8.80 -11.06 5.11
N LYS A 36 -8.46 -10.17 6.03
CA LYS A 36 -9.34 -9.11 6.52
C LYS A 36 -9.55 -7.97 5.52
N PHE A 37 -8.65 -7.79 4.54
CA PHE A 37 -8.70 -6.68 3.58
C PHE A 37 -9.58 -7.03 2.38
N LEU A 38 -10.88 -6.86 2.48
CA LEU A 38 -11.82 -7.23 1.43
C LEU A 38 -11.66 -6.38 0.17
N SER A 39 -11.37 -5.07 0.32
CA SER A 39 -11.39 -4.12 -0.78
C SER A 39 -10.32 -4.38 -1.85
N PHE A 40 -9.12 -4.81 -1.51
CA PHE A 40 -8.10 -5.11 -2.52
C PHE A 40 -8.15 -6.56 -3.00
N LYS A 41 -8.68 -7.50 -2.21
CA LYS A 41 -8.80 -8.91 -2.59
C LYS A 41 -9.65 -9.14 -3.84
N GLU A 42 -10.59 -8.23 -4.12
CA GLU A 42 -11.39 -8.25 -5.33
C GLU A 42 -10.67 -7.63 -6.55
N LYS A 43 -9.58 -6.90 -6.33
CA LYS A 43 -8.88 -6.14 -7.36
C LYS A 43 -7.59 -6.80 -7.84
N ILE A 44 -6.88 -7.51 -6.94
CA ILE A 44 -5.63 -8.22 -7.24
C ILE A 44 -5.83 -9.72 -7.08
N GLY A 45 -5.05 -10.49 -7.85
CA GLY A 45 -5.13 -11.95 -7.84
C GLY A 45 -4.28 -12.60 -6.78
N PHE A 46 -3.22 -11.94 -6.31
CA PHE A 46 -2.32 -12.52 -5.30
C PHE A 46 -1.46 -11.48 -4.58
N ILE A 47 -1.01 -11.86 -3.39
CA ILE A 47 0.16 -11.29 -2.71
C ILE A 47 1.11 -12.43 -2.38
N SER A 48 2.39 -12.30 -2.68
CA SER A 48 3.39 -13.27 -2.25
C SER A 48 4.42 -12.63 -1.31
N PHE A 49 4.89 -13.42 -0.36
CA PHE A 49 5.95 -13.07 0.59
C PHE A 49 7.11 -14.02 0.40
N ILE A 50 8.28 -13.49 0.08
CA ILE A 50 9.53 -14.23 0.01
C ILE A 50 10.27 -13.99 1.32
N VAL A 51 10.34 -15.02 2.16
CA VAL A 51 10.93 -14.96 3.50
C VAL A 51 11.89 -16.14 3.68
N GLY A 52 13.14 -15.84 4.01
CA GLY A 52 14.17 -16.88 4.09
C GLY A 52 14.41 -17.63 2.77
N GLY A 53 14.13 -16.98 1.64
CA GLY A 53 14.23 -17.59 0.31
C GLY A 53 13.05 -18.49 -0.08
N LYS A 54 12.04 -18.66 0.79
CA LYS A 54 10.82 -19.42 0.51
C LYS A 54 9.63 -18.52 0.28
N GLU A 55 8.78 -18.90 -0.66
CA GLU A 55 7.59 -18.13 -1.04
C GLU A 55 6.34 -18.61 -0.31
N LEU A 56 5.59 -17.69 0.29
CA LEU A 56 4.20 -17.85 0.72
C LEU A 56 3.31 -17.03 -0.24
N ASN A 57 2.42 -17.71 -0.95
CA ASN A 57 1.53 -17.09 -1.94
C ASN A 57 0.08 -17.10 -1.46
N LEU A 58 -0.49 -15.91 -1.22
CA LEU A 58 -1.89 -15.70 -0.87
C LEU A 58 -2.68 -15.41 -2.15
N LYS A 59 -3.62 -16.28 -2.50
CA LYS A 59 -4.47 -16.13 -3.70
C LYS A 59 -5.76 -15.41 -3.35
N PHE A 60 -6.19 -14.50 -4.22
CA PHE A 60 -7.41 -13.70 -4.09
C PHE A 60 -8.31 -13.79 -5.32
N ASN A 61 -9.50 -13.22 -5.23
CA ASN A 61 -10.53 -13.32 -6.26
C ASN A 61 -10.37 -12.30 -7.40
N GLY A 62 -9.44 -11.35 -7.28
CA GLY A 62 -9.21 -10.34 -8.30
C GLY A 62 -8.52 -10.86 -9.57
N LYS A 63 -8.03 -9.95 -10.41
CA LYS A 63 -7.39 -10.31 -11.68
C LYS A 63 -6.13 -11.13 -11.43
N LYS A 64 -6.11 -12.39 -11.89
CA LYS A 64 -5.02 -13.38 -11.65
C LYS A 64 -3.63 -12.91 -12.04
N ASN A 65 -3.52 -12.06 -13.05
CA ASN A 65 -2.25 -11.50 -13.51
C ASN A 65 -1.80 -10.22 -12.79
N LYS A 66 -2.61 -9.71 -11.85
CA LYS A 66 -2.27 -8.57 -11.00
C LYS A 66 -1.88 -9.04 -9.61
N GLY A 67 -0.75 -8.60 -9.14
CA GLY A 67 -0.30 -8.98 -7.81
C GLY A 67 0.89 -8.18 -7.32
N ILE A 68 1.29 -8.49 -6.09
CA ILE A 68 2.40 -7.83 -5.41
C ILE A 68 3.24 -8.91 -4.74
N SER A 69 4.56 -8.83 -4.87
CA SER A 69 5.48 -9.68 -4.13
C SER A 69 6.36 -8.83 -3.23
N PHE A 70 6.52 -9.26 -1.99
CA PHE A 70 7.37 -8.65 -0.98
C PHE A 70 8.46 -9.64 -0.55
N GLU A 71 9.73 -9.28 -0.75
CA GLU A 71 10.85 -9.98 -0.12
C GLU A 71 11.19 -9.23 1.17
N VAL A 72 11.03 -9.89 2.31
CA VAL A 72 11.02 -9.25 3.62
C VAL A 72 11.58 -10.18 4.70
N PRO A 73 12.29 -9.68 5.73
CA PRO A 73 12.73 -10.50 6.85
C PRO A 73 11.56 -10.99 7.70
N ARG A 74 11.69 -12.19 8.25
CA ARG A 74 10.65 -12.88 9.02
C ARG A 74 10.10 -12.04 10.18
N LYS A 75 10.98 -11.56 11.07
CA LYS A 75 10.55 -10.84 12.27
C LYS A 75 9.81 -9.55 11.95
N SER A 76 10.31 -8.77 10.97
CA SER A 76 9.66 -7.55 10.52
C SER A 76 8.25 -7.82 10.00
N LEU A 77 8.05 -8.84 9.16
CA LEU A 77 6.74 -9.21 8.64
C LEU A 77 5.78 -9.64 9.76
N ILE A 78 6.23 -10.53 10.65
CA ILE A 78 5.39 -11.02 11.74
C ILE A 78 5.01 -9.89 12.70
N THR A 79 5.95 -9.02 13.03
CA THR A 79 5.70 -7.84 13.87
C THR A 79 4.66 -6.92 13.24
N ALA A 80 4.81 -6.63 11.93
CA ALA A 80 3.86 -5.79 11.21
C ALA A 80 2.45 -6.39 11.18
N CYS A 81 2.31 -7.68 10.96
CA CYS A 81 1.01 -8.37 11.00
C CYS A 81 0.41 -8.40 12.42
N LYS A 82 1.23 -8.72 13.44
CA LYS A 82 0.81 -8.80 14.84
C LYS A 82 0.27 -7.46 15.37
N TYR A 83 0.98 -6.39 15.11
CA TYR A 83 0.62 -5.05 15.57
C TYR A 83 -0.25 -4.27 14.58
N LYS A 84 -0.56 -4.86 13.41
CA LYS A 84 -1.39 -4.25 12.36
C LYS A 84 -0.79 -2.95 11.81
N ILE A 85 0.51 -2.93 11.65
CA ILE A 85 1.31 -1.77 11.20
C ILE A 85 2.06 -2.10 9.89
N PHE A 86 1.40 -2.78 8.95
CA PHE A 86 2.05 -3.15 7.69
C PHE A 86 2.39 -1.92 6.83
N ASP A 87 1.69 -0.81 6.99
CA ASP A 87 2.04 0.47 6.37
C ASP A 87 3.38 1.03 6.87
N ASP A 88 3.69 0.90 8.15
CA ASP A 88 4.97 1.28 8.71
C ASP A 88 6.12 0.47 8.07
N LEU A 89 5.90 -0.80 7.80
CA LEU A 89 6.86 -1.65 7.10
C LEU A 89 7.07 -1.19 5.64
N LEU A 90 6.00 -0.75 4.97
CA LEU A 90 6.06 -0.14 3.64
C LEU A 90 6.80 1.21 3.66
N ILE A 91 6.53 2.06 4.63
CA ILE A 91 7.16 3.38 4.80
C ILE A 91 8.63 3.22 5.16
N GLY A 92 8.96 2.30 6.04
CA GLY A 92 10.33 2.01 6.48
C GLY A 92 11.22 1.45 5.36
N ASN A 93 10.62 1.05 4.25
CA ASN A 93 11.31 0.50 3.07
C ASN A 93 12.28 -0.65 3.41
N PHE A 94 11.92 -1.44 4.43
CA PHE A 94 12.70 -2.59 4.89
C PHE A 94 12.27 -3.88 4.21
N MET A 95 11.84 -3.76 2.95
CA MET A 95 11.47 -4.89 2.10
C MET A 95 11.67 -4.53 0.63
N LYS A 96 11.85 -5.56 -0.21
CA LYS A 96 11.88 -5.40 -1.66
C LYS A 96 10.47 -5.66 -2.19
N THR A 97 9.94 -4.73 -2.97
CA THR A 97 8.60 -4.82 -3.53
C THR A 97 8.67 -5.01 -5.05
N LYS A 98 7.95 -6.03 -5.56
CA LYS A 98 7.77 -6.26 -6.99
C LYS A 98 6.29 -6.20 -7.34
N LEU A 99 5.96 -5.41 -8.36
CA LEU A 99 4.60 -5.22 -8.85
C LEU A 99 4.37 -6.03 -10.13
N TYR A 100 3.22 -6.70 -10.24
CA TYR A 100 2.79 -7.47 -11.41
C TYR A 100 1.55 -6.81 -12.00
N ASN A 101 1.68 -6.29 -13.20
CA ASN A 101 0.63 -5.53 -13.92
C ASN A 101 -0.02 -4.41 -13.08
N LEU A 102 0.77 -3.81 -12.19
CA LEU A 102 0.45 -2.64 -11.39
C LEU A 102 1.56 -1.61 -11.59
N GLN A 103 1.22 -0.34 -11.67
CA GLN A 103 2.21 0.72 -11.84
C GLN A 103 2.82 1.18 -10.52
N THR A 104 2.05 1.09 -9.45
CA THR A 104 2.44 1.57 -8.12
C THR A 104 1.56 0.88 -7.05
N LEU A 105 2.00 0.87 -5.80
CA LEU A 105 1.21 0.46 -4.64
C LEU A 105 -0.03 1.35 -4.42
N TYR A 106 0.00 2.57 -4.96
CA TYR A 106 -1.11 3.54 -4.91
C TYR A 106 -2.02 3.46 -6.15
N ASP A 107 -1.86 2.43 -6.99
CA ASP A 107 -2.71 2.26 -8.18
C ASP A 107 -4.18 2.19 -7.76
N PRO A 108 -5.05 3.11 -8.25
CA PRO A 108 -6.47 3.13 -7.89
C PRO A 108 -7.20 1.82 -8.23
N ASN A 109 -6.70 1.08 -9.24
CA ASN A 109 -7.27 -0.20 -9.63
C ASN A 109 -6.90 -1.36 -8.68
N ALA A 110 -5.82 -1.24 -7.92
CA ALA A 110 -5.44 -2.19 -6.87
C ALA A 110 -5.87 -1.70 -5.50
N ASN A 111 -5.73 -0.39 -5.28
CA ASN A 111 -6.06 0.27 -4.01
C ASN A 111 -5.37 -0.35 -2.78
N PHE A 112 -4.17 -0.93 -3.00
CA PHE A 112 -3.49 -1.71 -1.97
C PHE A 112 -3.12 -0.85 -0.76
N ASN A 113 -2.35 0.22 -0.99
CA ASN A 113 -1.86 1.06 0.10
C ASN A 113 -2.99 1.75 0.87
N LEU A 114 -3.99 2.27 0.13
CA LEU A 114 -5.17 2.87 0.77
C LEU A 114 -5.96 1.87 1.60
N SER A 115 -6.04 0.61 1.17
CA SER A 115 -6.72 -0.44 1.93
C SER A 115 -5.96 -0.78 3.20
N ILE A 116 -4.64 -0.96 3.12
CA ILE A 116 -3.79 -1.20 4.28
C ILE A 116 -3.93 -0.07 5.30
N CYS A 117 -3.75 1.19 4.90
CA CYS A 117 -3.79 2.33 5.81
C CYS A 117 -5.18 2.62 6.38
N LYS A 118 -6.26 2.36 5.64
CA LYS A 118 -7.63 2.71 6.07
C LYS A 118 -8.35 1.57 6.77
N VAL A 119 -8.09 0.35 6.41
CA VAL A 119 -8.89 -0.81 6.82
C VAL A 119 -8.17 -1.68 7.86
N GLY A 120 -6.88 -1.87 7.74
CA GLY A 120 -6.16 -2.85 8.55
C GLY A 120 -5.21 -2.29 9.58
N ASP A 121 -4.93 -1.02 9.51
CA ASP A 121 -3.90 -0.40 10.31
C ASP A 121 -4.43 0.43 11.46
N ASN A 122 -3.73 1.48 11.81
CA ASN A 122 -4.03 2.34 12.94
C ASN A 122 -5.49 2.81 13.03
N GLY A 123 -6.22 2.78 11.92
CA GLY A 123 -7.64 3.07 11.87
C GLY A 123 -8.54 2.00 12.47
N GLN A 124 -8.07 0.78 12.60
CA GLN A 124 -8.81 -0.39 13.08
C GLN A 124 -10.15 -0.66 12.38
N ALA A 125 -10.27 -0.24 11.12
CA ALA A 125 -11.43 -0.50 10.29
C ALA A 125 -11.12 -1.62 9.30
N TYR A 126 -11.85 -2.73 9.35
CA TYR A 126 -11.65 -3.91 8.50
C TYR A 126 -12.70 -4.05 7.40
N THR A 127 -13.83 -3.37 7.55
CA THR A 127 -14.96 -3.44 6.63
C THR A 127 -15.29 -2.08 6.02
N GLU A 128 -15.97 -2.08 4.87
CA GLU A 128 -16.47 -0.84 4.26
C GLU A 128 -17.47 -0.11 5.16
N GLU A 129 -18.23 -0.83 5.99
CA GLU A 129 -19.13 -0.24 6.95
C GLU A 129 -18.39 0.54 8.02
N GLU A 130 -17.33 -0.05 8.58
CA GLU A 130 -16.46 0.63 9.57
C GLU A 130 -15.78 1.86 8.98
N ILE A 131 -15.28 1.76 7.72
CA ILE A 131 -14.76 2.93 7.01
C ILE A 131 -15.86 4.01 6.87
N GLY A 132 -17.07 3.61 6.53
CA GLY A 132 -18.22 4.52 6.45
C GLY A 132 -18.51 5.25 7.76
N LYS A 133 -18.37 4.56 8.91
CA LYS A 133 -18.51 5.19 10.24
C LYS A 133 -17.40 6.21 10.48
N TYR A 134 -16.15 5.89 10.16
CA TYR A 134 -15.04 6.84 10.25
C TYR A 134 -15.24 8.06 9.35
N LYS A 135 -15.62 7.87 8.09
CA LYS A 135 -15.90 8.98 7.17
C LYS A 135 -16.99 9.91 7.72
N LYS A 136 -18.09 9.36 8.26
CA LYS A 136 -19.16 10.15 8.88
C LYS A 136 -18.67 10.92 10.11
N PHE A 137 -17.85 10.28 10.95
CA PHE A 137 -17.27 10.94 12.13
C PHE A 137 -16.37 12.11 11.74
N TYR A 138 -15.46 11.91 10.77
CA TYR A 138 -14.57 12.98 10.28
C TYR A 138 -15.36 14.08 9.57
N ALA A 139 -16.34 13.75 8.75
CA ALA A 139 -17.20 14.73 8.08
C ALA A 139 -17.93 15.62 9.09
N LYS A 140 -18.44 15.01 10.18
CA LYS A 140 -19.12 15.75 11.25
C LYS A 140 -18.16 16.68 12.01
N LYS A 141 -16.91 16.23 12.25
CA LYS A 141 -15.91 16.97 13.02
C LYS A 141 -15.27 18.11 12.23
N MET A 142 -14.95 17.88 10.95
CA MET A 142 -14.25 18.84 10.09
C MET A 142 -15.20 19.73 9.27
N GLY A 143 -16.49 19.37 9.20
CA GLY A 143 -17.47 20.16 8.47
C GLY A 143 -17.13 20.36 6.99
N LYS A 144 -17.18 21.60 6.49
CA LYS A 144 -16.93 21.92 5.07
C LYS A 144 -15.50 21.58 4.62
N GLU A 145 -14.51 21.72 5.50
CA GLU A 145 -13.10 21.44 5.19
C GLU A 145 -12.88 19.98 4.78
N TYR A 146 -13.57 19.04 5.41
CA TYR A 146 -13.51 17.63 5.04
C TYR A 146 -13.87 17.38 3.58
N PHE A 147 -14.94 18.02 3.10
CA PHE A 147 -15.37 17.85 1.71
C PHE A 147 -14.41 18.52 0.73
N ILE A 148 -13.86 19.67 1.07
CA ILE A 148 -12.86 20.37 0.25
C ILE A 148 -11.59 19.52 0.13
N GLU A 149 -11.09 18.98 1.25
CA GLU A 149 -9.90 18.10 1.24
C GLU A 149 -10.15 16.80 0.49
N LEU A 150 -11.29 16.14 0.72
CA LEU A 150 -11.65 14.90 0.03
C LEU A 150 -11.72 15.10 -1.49
N PHE A 151 -12.36 16.18 -1.93
CA PHE A 151 -12.45 16.53 -3.35
C PHE A 151 -11.08 16.87 -3.92
N SER A 152 -10.28 17.70 -3.23
CA SER A 152 -8.94 18.07 -3.66
C SER A 152 -7.99 16.86 -3.74
N ALA A 153 -7.99 15.99 -2.75
CA ALA A 153 -7.15 14.79 -2.73
C ALA A 153 -7.54 13.82 -3.86
N SER A 154 -8.83 13.53 -4.01
CA SER A 154 -9.34 12.63 -5.06
C SER A 154 -9.04 13.19 -6.46
N SER A 155 -9.27 14.47 -6.67
CA SER A 155 -8.99 15.13 -7.95
C SER A 155 -7.50 15.13 -8.28
N LYS A 156 -6.63 15.46 -7.32
CA LYS A 156 -5.17 15.46 -7.50
C LYS A 156 -4.64 14.08 -7.90
N ASP A 157 -5.12 13.02 -7.28
CA ASP A 157 -4.65 11.66 -7.57
C ASP A 157 -5.13 11.17 -8.94
N HIS A 158 -6.37 11.50 -9.33
CA HIS A 158 -6.88 11.22 -10.67
C HIS A 158 -6.10 12.01 -11.75
N PHE A 159 -5.79 13.28 -11.50
CA PHE A 159 -4.98 14.07 -12.42
C PHE A 159 -3.54 13.55 -12.53
N LYS A 160 -2.89 13.17 -11.41
CA LYS A 160 -1.55 12.58 -11.45
C LYS A 160 -1.53 11.27 -12.24
N TYR A 161 -2.52 10.40 -12.03
CA TYR A 161 -2.66 9.16 -12.78
C TYR A 161 -2.87 9.42 -14.28
N PHE A 162 -3.77 10.34 -14.61
CA PHE A 162 -4.00 10.78 -15.99
C PHE A 162 -2.72 11.31 -16.63
N PHE A 163 -2.02 12.24 -15.98
CA PHE A 163 -0.77 12.80 -16.49
C PHE A 163 0.30 11.73 -16.73
N LYS A 164 0.45 10.77 -15.83
CA LYS A 164 1.43 9.70 -15.98
C LYS A 164 1.16 8.82 -17.20
N ASN A 165 -0.11 8.53 -17.46
CA ASN A 165 -0.50 7.65 -18.58
C ASN A 165 -0.56 8.35 -19.94
N TYR A 166 -0.77 9.66 -19.95
CA TYR A 166 -0.97 10.44 -21.17
C TYR A 166 0.16 11.45 -21.48
N GLN A 167 1.36 11.23 -20.92
CA GLN A 167 2.52 12.12 -21.15
C GLN A 167 2.85 12.33 -22.63
N LYS A 168 2.59 11.34 -23.48
CA LYS A 168 2.81 11.40 -24.94
C LYS A 168 1.61 11.97 -25.72
N SER A 169 0.54 12.36 -25.02
CA SER A 169 -0.66 12.89 -25.67
C SER A 169 -0.44 14.33 -26.18
N LYS A 170 -0.98 14.63 -27.35
CA LYS A 170 -1.01 15.97 -27.95
C LYS A 170 -1.59 17.04 -26.99
N TYR A 171 -2.47 16.65 -26.09
CA TYR A 171 -3.17 17.52 -25.15
C TYR A 171 -2.51 17.63 -23.76
N TYR A 172 -1.42 16.91 -23.53
CA TYR A 172 -0.75 16.88 -22.21
C TYR A 172 -0.43 18.26 -21.65
N ASN A 173 0.13 19.15 -22.47
CA ASN A 173 0.52 20.50 -22.05
C ASN A 173 -0.68 21.38 -21.67
N HIS A 174 -1.83 21.22 -22.33
CA HIS A 174 -3.05 21.94 -22.02
C HIS A 174 -3.63 21.49 -20.68
N PHE A 175 -3.71 20.19 -20.45
CA PHE A 175 -4.15 19.63 -19.16
C PHE A 175 -3.20 19.98 -18.01
N LYS A 176 -1.89 20.01 -18.26
CA LYS A 176 -0.90 20.41 -17.26
C LYS A 176 -1.08 21.88 -16.86
N LYS A 177 -1.34 22.78 -17.79
CA LYS A 177 -1.64 24.20 -17.50
C LYS A 177 -2.93 24.33 -16.68
N ALA A 178 -4.00 23.65 -17.09
CA ALA A 178 -5.27 23.65 -16.37
C ALA A 178 -5.13 23.12 -14.92
N TYR A 179 -4.36 22.05 -14.71
CA TYR A 179 -4.07 21.53 -13.38
C TYR A 179 -3.39 22.58 -12.49
N TYR A 180 -2.35 23.26 -12.99
CA TYR A 180 -1.66 24.29 -12.22
C TYR A 180 -2.53 25.50 -11.92
N TYR A 181 -3.47 25.83 -12.80
CA TYR A 181 -4.43 26.91 -12.57
C TYR A 181 -5.47 26.58 -11.50
N LEU A 182 -5.93 25.32 -11.43
CA LEU A 182 -6.98 24.89 -10.51
C LEU A 182 -6.47 24.53 -9.10
N PHE A 183 -5.19 24.13 -8.97
CA PHE A 183 -4.66 23.56 -7.74
C PHE A 183 -3.44 24.30 -7.17
N LYS A 184 -3.14 25.48 -7.69
CA LYS A 184 -2.15 26.42 -7.16
C LYS A 184 -2.85 27.61 -6.52
#